data_0c51fdb5efc3663aa316a6c68faa48a4
#
_entry.id   0c51fdb5efc3663aa316a6c68faa48a4
#
_cell.length_a   1.000
_cell.length_b   1.000
_cell.length_c   1.000
_cell.angle_alpha   90.00
_cell.angle_beta   90.00
_cell.angle_gamma   90.00
#
_symmetry.space_group_name_H-M   'P 1'
#
loop_
_entity.id
_entity.type
_entity.pdbx_description
1 polymer ?
#
loop_
_entity_poly.entity_id
_entity_poly.type
_entity_poly.pdbx_seq_one_letter_code
_entity_poly.pdbx_strand_id
1 'polypeptide(L)'
;LLAALAQVESSGNPVARTYWRWRWSFNPLAIYRPASSAVGLFQMTDPALAEAARFCVRGNAVTETGCGSTFLYIRAIPSHAIELASVYLDRQVAMVLGLAGDVKASAQQKQDLAAFIHLCGAGPAAAYARRKFQMIPGERCGDHLVAGYVARVSAMRRQYLRLAADDDN
;
A
#
# COMPACT_ATOMS: atom_id res chain seq x y z
N LEU A 1 9.08 5.32 3.32
CA LEU A 1 7.66 4.95 3.33
C LEU A 1 7.47 3.43 3.27
N LEU A 2 8.03 2.74 2.25
CA LEU A 2 7.80 1.31 2.04
C LEU A 2 8.21 0.46 3.25
N ALA A 3 9.37 0.69 3.85
CA ALA A 3 9.79 -0.03 5.06
C ALA A 3 8.77 0.15 6.21
N ALA A 4 8.24 1.37 6.38
CA ALA A 4 7.23 1.66 7.39
C ALA A 4 5.91 0.93 7.12
N LEU A 5 5.47 0.87 5.85
CA LEU A 5 4.29 0.11 5.46
C LEU A 5 4.49 -1.39 5.72
N ALA A 6 5.61 -1.98 5.26
CA ALA A 6 5.92 -3.38 5.49
C ALA A 6 5.91 -3.74 6.99
N GLN A 7 6.46 -2.87 7.84
CA GLN A 7 6.46 -3.07 9.29
C GLN A 7 5.04 -3.01 9.87
N VAL A 8 4.22 -2.05 9.44
CA VAL A 8 2.85 -1.88 9.96
C VAL A 8 1.91 -2.99 9.46
N GLU A 9 2.07 -3.46 8.22
CA GLU A 9 1.20 -4.45 7.58
C GLU A 9 1.50 -5.90 7.99
N SER A 10 2.76 -6.25 8.10
CA SER A 10 3.19 -7.63 8.24
C SER A 10 4.28 -7.85 9.29
N SER A 11 4.67 -6.80 10.03
CA SER A 11 5.87 -6.81 10.88
C SER A 11 7.13 -7.23 10.13
N GLY A 12 7.20 -6.89 8.83
CA GLY A 12 8.31 -7.27 7.95
C GLY A 12 8.28 -8.73 7.47
N ASN A 13 7.19 -9.47 7.68
CA ASN A 13 7.09 -10.87 7.27
C ASN A 13 6.67 -10.99 5.78
N PRO A 14 7.56 -11.50 4.89
CA PRO A 14 7.28 -11.58 3.46
C PRO A 14 6.24 -12.65 3.07
N VAL A 15 5.95 -13.58 3.97
CA VAL A 15 4.97 -14.65 3.76
C VAL A 15 3.69 -14.47 4.59
N ALA A 16 3.51 -13.29 5.19
CA ALA A 16 2.30 -12.99 5.94
C ALA A 16 1.06 -13.16 5.08
N ARG A 17 0.03 -13.74 5.66
CA ARG A 17 -1.28 -13.95 5.03
C ARG A 17 -2.37 -13.51 5.97
N THR A 18 -3.47 -13.01 5.40
CA THR A 18 -4.68 -12.75 6.18
C THR A 18 -5.20 -14.05 6.77
N TYR A 19 -5.69 -13.99 8.00
CA TYR A 19 -6.28 -15.15 8.69
C TYR A 19 -7.48 -15.70 7.91
N TRP A 20 -7.72 -16.99 8.08
CA TRP A 20 -8.84 -17.69 7.47
C TRP A 20 -10.13 -17.34 8.20
N ARG A 21 -11.20 -17.05 7.44
CA ARG A 21 -12.56 -16.91 7.97
C ARG A 21 -13.37 -18.16 7.71
N TRP A 22 -14.06 -18.60 8.73
CA TRP A 22 -15.08 -19.64 8.61
C TRP A 22 -16.35 -19.03 8.03
N ARG A 23 -16.87 -19.63 6.96
CA ARG A 23 -18.11 -19.18 6.31
C ARG A 23 -18.97 -20.39 5.98
N TRP A 24 -20.22 -20.37 6.46
CA TRP A 24 -21.19 -21.39 6.07
C TRP A 24 -21.34 -21.40 4.54
N SER A 25 -21.16 -22.61 3.93
CA SER A 25 -21.34 -22.85 2.49
C SER A 25 -21.75 -24.30 2.30
N PHE A 26 -22.64 -24.54 1.33
CA PHE A 26 -23.00 -25.90 0.92
C PHE A 26 -21.86 -26.65 0.19
N ASN A 27 -20.81 -25.92 -0.22
CA ASN A 27 -19.59 -26.51 -0.77
C ASN A 27 -18.54 -26.64 0.34
N PRO A 28 -18.18 -27.89 0.77
CA PRO A 28 -17.25 -28.11 1.87
C PRO A 28 -15.85 -27.50 1.62
N LEU A 29 -15.42 -27.38 0.35
CA LEU A 29 -14.16 -26.75 -0.04
C LEU A 29 -14.20 -25.22 0.06
N ALA A 30 -15.37 -24.62 0.23
CA ALA A 30 -15.56 -23.18 0.34
C ALA A 30 -15.83 -22.70 1.78
N ILE A 31 -15.90 -23.63 2.75
CA ILE A 31 -16.21 -23.31 4.15
C ILE A 31 -15.06 -22.53 4.80
N TYR A 32 -13.82 -22.82 4.40
CA TYR A 32 -12.63 -22.23 4.96
C TYR A 32 -11.84 -21.48 3.89
N ARG A 33 -11.97 -20.17 3.84
CA ARG A 33 -11.29 -19.30 2.85
C ARG A 33 -10.52 -18.19 3.56
N PRO A 34 -9.40 -17.71 2.97
CA PRO A 34 -8.73 -16.52 3.47
C PRO A 34 -9.72 -15.34 3.44
N ALA A 35 -9.67 -14.53 4.47
CA ALA A 35 -10.54 -13.35 4.59
C ALA A 35 -10.29 -12.31 3.49
N SER A 36 -9.10 -12.35 2.90
CA SER A 36 -8.65 -11.47 1.82
C SER A 36 -7.60 -12.19 0.98
N SER A 37 -7.40 -11.76 -0.26
CA SER A 37 -6.27 -12.18 -1.12
C SER A 37 -4.95 -11.49 -0.75
N ALA A 38 -4.92 -10.73 0.33
CA ALA A 38 -3.73 -10.00 0.80
C ALA A 38 -2.60 -10.94 1.22
N VAL A 39 -1.40 -10.73 0.68
CA VAL A 39 -0.21 -11.55 0.91
C VAL A 39 1.04 -10.68 0.97
N GLY A 40 2.01 -11.11 1.77
CA GLY A 40 3.38 -10.62 1.78
C GLY A 40 3.60 -9.36 2.61
N LEU A 41 4.75 -8.73 2.39
CA LEU A 41 5.21 -7.55 3.15
C LEU A 41 4.18 -6.42 3.23
N PHE A 42 3.48 -6.17 2.14
CA PHE A 42 2.54 -5.05 1.99
C PHE A 42 1.08 -5.50 2.00
N GLN A 43 0.78 -6.76 2.33
CA GLN A 43 -0.57 -7.31 2.28
C GLN A 43 -1.30 -6.95 0.97
N MET A 44 -0.57 -7.02 -0.15
CA MET A 44 -1.08 -6.66 -1.47
C MET A 44 -2.13 -7.65 -1.94
N THR A 45 -3.28 -7.15 -2.36
CA THR A 45 -4.40 -7.95 -2.90
C THR A 45 -4.17 -8.35 -4.36
N ASP A 46 -4.95 -9.32 -4.88
CA ASP A 46 -4.84 -9.75 -6.28
C ASP A 46 -5.12 -8.63 -7.29
N PRO A 47 -6.14 -7.75 -7.10
CA PRO A 47 -6.33 -6.62 -8.00
C PRO A 47 -5.16 -5.64 -8.00
N ALA A 48 -4.60 -5.32 -6.82
CA ALA A 48 -3.44 -4.44 -6.72
C ALA A 48 -2.20 -5.05 -7.39
N LEU A 49 -1.97 -6.36 -7.27
CA LEU A 49 -0.92 -7.08 -7.97
C LEU A 49 -1.09 -6.99 -9.50
N ALA A 50 -2.31 -7.28 -9.99
CA ALA A 50 -2.59 -7.25 -11.43
C ALA A 50 -2.38 -5.86 -12.04
N GLU A 51 -2.72 -4.81 -11.30
CA GLU A 51 -2.47 -3.43 -11.72
C GLU A 51 -0.97 -3.10 -11.69
N ALA A 52 -0.27 -3.40 -10.57
CA ALA A 52 1.16 -3.15 -10.43
C ALA A 52 2.02 -3.87 -11.47
N ALA A 53 1.68 -5.12 -11.81
CA ALA A 53 2.44 -5.94 -12.74
C ALA A 53 2.49 -5.39 -14.18
N ARG A 54 1.66 -4.39 -14.51
CA ARG A 54 1.71 -3.68 -15.81
C ARG A 54 2.88 -2.71 -15.90
N PHE A 55 3.52 -2.38 -14.79
CA PHE A 55 4.55 -1.36 -14.68
C PHE A 55 5.84 -1.93 -14.11
N CYS A 56 6.93 -1.20 -14.27
CA CYS A 56 8.22 -1.49 -13.66
C CYS A 56 8.99 -0.19 -13.37
N VAL A 57 10.07 -0.29 -12.60
CA VAL A 57 10.96 0.84 -12.32
C VAL A 57 12.16 0.78 -13.25
N ARG A 58 12.40 1.85 -13.99
CA ARG A 58 13.61 2.05 -14.81
C ARG A 58 14.19 3.44 -14.59
N GLY A 59 15.46 3.52 -14.23
CA GLY A 59 16.14 4.80 -14.00
C GLY A 59 15.42 5.70 -13.00
N ASN A 60 14.91 5.15 -11.90
CA ASN A 60 14.11 5.84 -10.87
C ASN A 60 12.75 6.39 -11.35
N ALA A 61 12.25 5.94 -12.49
CA ALA A 61 10.92 6.29 -13.01
C ALA A 61 10.06 5.05 -13.23
N VAL A 62 8.76 5.20 -12.98
CA VAL A 62 7.77 4.16 -13.26
C VAL A 62 7.38 4.22 -14.74
N THR A 63 7.43 3.08 -15.45
CA THR A 63 7.12 2.95 -16.86
C THR A 63 6.24 1.74 -17.14
N GLU A 64 5.48 1.77 -18.26
CA GLU A 64 4.73 0.63 -18.78
C GLU A 64 5.53 -0.15 -19.85
N THR A 65 6.57 0.46 -20.39
CA THR A 65 7.34 -0.12 -21.52
C THR A 65 8.60 -0.81 -21.04
N GLY A 66 8.91 -1.93 -21.68
CA GLY A 66 10.15 -2.66 -21.42
C GLY A 66 10.21 -3.33 -20.05
N CYS A 67 9.08 -3.64 -19.46
CA CYS A 67 8.99 -4.23 -18.12
C CYS A 67 9.39 -5.72 -18.04
N GLY A 68 9.77 -6.34 -19.16
CA GLY A 68 10.26 -7.71 -19.16
C GLY A 68 9.24 -8.70 -18.59
N SER A 69 9.63 -9.41 -17.54
CA SER A 69 8.86 -10.51 -16.95
C SER A 69 8.18 -10.14 -15.63
N THR A 70 7.73 -8.88 -15.44
CA THR A 70 7.01 -8.46 -14.21
C THR A 70 5.76 -9.29 -13.91
N PHE A 71 5.18 -9.93 -14.95
CA PHE A 71 4.08 -10.88 -14.78
C PHE A 71 4.47 -12.14 -13.97
N LEU A 72 5.78 -12.43 -13.82
CA LEU A 72 6.29 -13.51 -12.97
C LEU A 72 6.56 -13.08 -11.53
N TYR A 73 6.31 -11.82 -11.18
CA TYR A 73 6.56 -11.31 -9.84
C TYR A 73 5.65 -11.96 -8.81
N ILE A 74 6.25 -12.35 -7.69
CA ILE A 74 5.60 -13.04 -6.59
C ILE A 74 5.66 -12.12 -5.36
N ARG A 75 4.49 -11.82 -4.77
CA ARG A 75 4.34 -10.95 -3.58
C ARG A 75 5.09 -11.44 -2.33
N ALA A 76 5.43 -12.72 -2.27
CA ALA A 76 6.18 -13.31 -1.16
C ALA A 76 7.71 -13.13 -1.30
N ILE A 77 8.20 -12.71 -2.48
CA ILE A 77 9.63 -12.40 -2.69
C ILE A 77 9.83 -10.92 -2.37
N PRO A 78 10.67 -10.57 -1.36
CA PRO A 78 10.79 -9.19 -0.89
C PRO A 78 11.11 -8.16 -1.96
N SER A 79 12.07 -8.44 -2.87
CA SER A 79 12.42 -7.52 -3.95
C SER A 79 11.27 -7.26 -4.91
N HIS A 80 10.54 -8.31 -5.30
CA HIS A 80 9.34 -8.19 -6.13
C HIS A 80 8.24 -7.42 -5.41
N ALA A 81 8.00 -7.71 -4.14
CA ALA A 81 7.00 -7.02 -3.34
C ALA A 81 7.29 -5.53 -3.20
N ILE A 82 8.56 -5.16 -2.99
CA ILE A 82 8.99 -3.75 -2.88
C ILE A 82 8.76 -3.02 -4.20
N GLU A 83 9.17 -3.60 -5.32
CA GLU A 83 8.97 -2.98 -6.64
C GLU A 83 7.47 -2.83 -6.97
N LEU A 84 6.69 -3.90 -6.80
CA LEU A 84 5.24 -3.87 -7.03
C LEU A 84 4.53 -2.82 -6.17
N ALA A 85 4.88 -2.74 -4.87
CA ALA A 85 4.28 -1.75 -3.98
C ALA A 85 4.69 -0.32 -4.33
N SER A 86 5.96 -0.10 -4.73
CA SER A 86 6.45 1.23 -5.13
C SER A 86 5.72 1.74 -6.38
N VAL A 87 5.62 0.89 -7.38
CA VAL A 87 4.94 1.17 -8.65
C VAL A 87 3.45 1.43 -8.42
N TYR A 88 2.79 0.55 -7.67
CA TYR A 88 1.38 0.68 -7.36
C TYR A 88 1.07 2.01 -6.66
N LEU A 89 1.79 2.32 -5.58
CA LEU A 89 1.56 3.53 -4.81
C LEU A 89 1.89 4.80 -5.60
N ASP A 90 2.95 4.80 -6.42
CA ASP A 90 3.29 5.94 -7.28
C ASP A 90 2.14 6.26 -8.23
N ARG A 91 1.64 5.25 -8.94
CA ARG A 91 0.53 5.41 -9.89
C ARG A 91 -0.77 5.81 -9.22
N GLN A 92 -1.09 5.18 -8.10
CA GLN A 92 -2.30 5.49 -7.35
C GLN A 92 -2.27 6.92 -6.78
N VAL A 93 -1.14 7.38 -6.24
CA VAL A 93 -1.00 8.77 -5.76
C VAL A 93 -1.17 9.76 -6.91
N ALA A 94 -0.52 9.54 -8.06
CA ALA A 94 -0.66 10.40 -9.23
C ALA A 94 -2.13 10.46 -9.72
N MET A 95 -2.78 9.31 -9.86
CA MET A 95 -4.18 9.20 -10.27
C MET A 95 -5.10 9.92 -9.29
N VAL A 96 -4.93 9.70 -7.99
CA VAL A 96 -5.78 10.29 -6.94
C VAL A 96 -5.64 11.81 -6.90
N LEU A 97 -4.43 12.36 -7.07
CA LEU A 97 -4.22 13.81 -7.15
C LEU A 97 -4.90 14.41 -8.39
N GLY A 98 -4.83 13.75 -9.55
CA GLY A 98 -5.57 14.13 -10.75
C GLY A 98 -7.09 14.12 -10.53
N LEU A 99 -7.63 13.02 -9.95
CA LEU A 99 -9.05 12.90 -9.59
C LEU A 99 -9.52 13.96 -8.57
N ALA A 100 -8.61 14.47 -7.78
CA ALA A 100 -8.90 15.54 -6.81
C ALA A 100 -8.85 16.95 -7.42
N GLY A 101 -8.52 17.10 -8.71
CA GLY A 101 -8.40 18.38 -9.40
C GLY A 101 -6.97 18.93 -9.39
N ASP A 102 -5.99 18.08 -9.59
CA ASP A 102 -4.55 18.41 -9.62
C ASP A 102 -4.08 19.17 -8.37
N VAL A 103 -4.54 18.73 -7.21
CA VAL A 103 -4.19 19.32 -5.93
C VAL A 103 -2.68 19.24 -5.70
N LYS A 104 -2.07 20.39 -5.47
CA LYS A 104 -0.64 20.46 -5.08
C LYS A 104 -0.45 19.85 -3.69
N ALA A 105 0.42 18.85 -3.60
CA ALA A 105 0.73 18.14 -2.38
C ALA A 105 2.23 18.21 -2.05
N SER A 106 2.57 18.49 -0.80
CA SER A 106 3.95 18.37 -0.31
C SER A 106 4.42 16.91 -0.33
N ALA A 107 5.72 16.66 -0.21
CA ALA A 107 6.27 15.31 -0.11
C ALA A 107 5.66 14.51 1.05
N GLN A 108 5.44 15.15 2.21
CA GLN A 108 4.78 14.53 3.36
C GLN A 108 3.33 14.16 3.04
N GLN A 109 2.56 15.08 2.43
CA GLN A 109 1.17 14.83 2.06
C GLN A 109 1.02 13.69 1.04
N LYS A 110 1.94 13.58 0.07
CA LYS A 110 1.97 12.46 -0.88
C LYS A 110 2.21 11.12 -0.16
N GLN A 111 3.06 11.09 0.85
CA GLN A 111 3.34 9.88 1.62
C GLN A 111 2.17 9.49 2.54
N ASP A 112 1.53 10.46 3.18
CA ASP A 112 0.33 10.23 3.97
C ASP A 112 -0.84 9.78 3.07
N LEU A 113 -0.95 10.37 1.86
CA LEU A 113 -1.90 9.93 0.84
C LEU A 113 -1.63 8.50 0.39
N ALA A 114 -0.38 8.11 0.16
CA ALA A 114 -0.02 6.73 -0.19
C ALA A 114 -0.43 5.75 0.92
N ALA A 115 -0.20 6.09 2.19
CA ALA A 115 -0.66 5.28 3.32
C ALA A 115 -2.20 5.21 3.38
N PHE A 116 -2.88 6.32 3.12
CA PHE A 116 -4.35 6.36 3.05
C PHE A 116 -4.89 5.48 1.91
N ILE A 117 -4.30 5.59 0.72
CA ILE A 117 -4.65 4.76 -0.46
C ILE A 117 -4.46 3.28 -0.15
N HIS A 118 -3.35 2.93 0.50
CA HIS A 118 -3.04 1.57 0.86
C HIS A 118 -4.13 0.94 1.76
N LEU A 119 -4.63 1.70 2.73
CA LEU A 119 -5.67 1.25 3.65
C LEU A 119 -7.07 1.27 3.05
N CYS A 120 -7.42 2.35 2.34
CA CYS A 120 -8.81 2.68 1.97
C CYS A 120 -9.09 2.59 0.47
N GLY A 121 -8.05 2.49 -0.36
CA GLY A 121 -8.16 2.59 -1.81
C GLY A 121 -8.31 4.03 -2.33
N ALA A 122 -8.37 4.16 -3.66
CA ALA A 122 -8.31 5.44 -4.36
C ALA A 122 -9.52 6.35 -4.12
N GLY A 123 -10.73 5.79 -4.04
CA GLY A 123 -11.97 6.59 -3.91
C GLY A 123 -11.99 7.47 -2.64
N PRO A 124 -11.93 6.88 -1.43
CA PRO A 124 -11.83 7.63 -0.19
C PRO A 124 -10.60 8.55 -0.14
N ALA A 125 -9.47 8.12 -0.71
CA ALA A 125 -8.25 8.91 -0.75
C ALA A 125 -8.41 10.17 -1.63
N ALA A 126 -9.15 10.12 -2.73
CA ALA A 126 -9.47 11.31 -3.54
C ALA A 126 -10.33 12.31 -2.75
N ALA A 127 -11.25 11.83 -1.94
CA ALA A 127 -12.02 12.70 -1.05
C ALA A 127 -11.13 13.35 0.02
N TYR A 128 -10.17 12.62 0.58
CA TYR A 128 -9.16 13.15 1.50
C TYR A 128 -8.29 14.23 0.84
N ALA A 129 -7.82 13.99 -0.40
CA ALA A 129 -7.05 15.00 -1.14
C ALA A 129 -7.86 16.27 -1.44
N ARG A 130 -9.14 16.14 -1.86
CA ARG A 130 -10.05 17.29 -2.06
C ARG A 130 -10.30 18.10 -0.79
N ARG A 131 -10.26 17.46 0.39
CA ARG A 131 -10.32 18.13 1.70
C ARG A 131 -8.98 18.76 2.12
N LYS A 132 -8.06 18.99 1.18
CA LYS A 132 -6.71 19.53 1.46
C LYS A 132 -5.95 18.70 2.51
N PHE A 133 -6.07 17.38 2.44
CA PHE A 133 -5.44 16.40 3.35
C PHE A 133 -5.88 16.54 4.81
N GLN A 134 -7.10 16.99 5.05
CA GLN A 134 -7.68 17.02 6.40
C GLN A 134 -8.35 15.69 6.72
N MET A 135 -7.93 15.08 7.85
CA MET A 135 -8.53 13.85 8.36
C MET A 135 -9.89 14.14 8.99
N ILE A 136 -10.85 13.27 8.77
CA ILE A 136 -12.14 13.30 9.48
C ILE A 136 -11.99 12.52 10.78
N PRO A 137 -12.34 13.10 11.94
CA PRO A 137 -12.38 12.37 13.20
C PRO A 137 -13.29 11.15 13.11
N GLY A 138 -12.77 9.99 13.51
CA GLY A 138 -13.54 8.74 13.49
C GLY A 138 -13.67 8.06 12.12
N GLU A 139 -13.11 8.62 11.03
CA GLU A 139 -13.11 7.98 9.71
C GLU A 139 -12.46 6.58 9.77
N ARG A 140 -13.13 5.59 9.18
CA ARG A 140 -12.70 4.19 9.22
C ARG A 140 -12.65 3.58 7.82
N CYS A 141 -11.69 2.65 7.65
CA CYS A 141 -11.64 1.75 6.52
C CYS A 141 -11.58 0.31 7.06
N GLY A 142 -12.63 -0.44 6.86
CA GLY A 142 -12.82 -1.71 7.55
C GLY A 142 -12.78 -1.52 9.08
N ASP A 143 -11.95 -2.29 9.75
CA ASP A 143 -11.80 -2.25 11.21
C ASP A 143 -10.79 -1.18 11.68
N HIS A 144 -10.14 -0.44 10.77
CA HIS A 144 -9.08 0.50 11.11
C HIS A 144 -9.57 1.95 11.14
N LEU A 145 -9.16 2.70 12.18
CA LEU A 145 -9.25 4.16 12.21
C LEU A 145 -8.15 4.74 11.30
N VAL A 146 -8.56 5.51 10.28
CA VAL A 146 -7.66 6.03 9.24
C VAL A 146 -6.58 6.92 9.83
N ALA A 147 -6.95 7.89 10.66
CA ALA A 147 -5.98 8.79 11.31
C ALA A 147 -4.93 8.03 12.13
N GLY A 148 -5.37 7.00 12.88
CA GLY A 148 -4.48 6.15 13.67
C GLY A 148 -3.53 5.32 12.81
N TYR A 149 -4.01 4.81 11.68
CA TYR A 149 -3.18 4.06 10.74
C TYR A 149 -2.10 4.95 10.10
N VAL A 150 -2.50 6.08 9.50
CA VAL A 150 -1.57 7.03 8.86
C VAL A 150 -0.54 7.55 9.87
N ALA A 151 -0.96 7.84 11.11
CA ALA A 151 -0.06 8.26 12.17
C ALA A 151 0.99 7.19 12.52
N ARG A 152 0.61 5.89 12.60
CA ARG A 152 1.56 4.79 12.83
C ARG A 152 2.58 4.66 11.71
N VAL A 153 2.13 4.69 10.45
CA VAL A 153 3.03 4.64 9.27
C VAL A 153 4.01 5.81 9.30
N SER A 154 3.52 7.02 9.55
CA SER A 154 4.36 8.23 9.62
C SER A 154 5.34 8.21 10.79
N ALA A 155 4.95 7.67 11.95
CA ALA A 155 5.84 7.50 13.10
C ALA A 155 6.96 6.50 12.79
N MET A 156 6.62 5.34 12.22
CA MET A 156 7.57 4.31 11.81
C MET A 156 8.55 4.84 10.76
N ARG A 157 8.05 5.60 9.78
CA ARG A 157 8.90 6.25 8.78
C ARG A 157 9.94 7.19 9.41
N ARG A 158 9.52 8.04 10.36
CA ARG A 158 10.46 8.92 11.07
C ARG A 158 11.52 8.14 11.85
N GLN A 159 11.13 7.00 12.43
CA GLN A 159 12.07 6.12 13.12
C GLN A 159 13.13 5.56 12.16
N TYR A 160 12.72 5.04 11.00
CA TYR A 160 13.66 4.54 9.99
C TYR A 160 14.57 5.62 9.43
N LEU A 161 14.08 6.85 9.26
CA LEU A 161 14.92 7.97 8.82
C LEU A 161 15.99 8.34 9.85
N ARG A 162 15.66 8.26 11.14
CA ARG A 162 16.67 8.49 12.20
C ARG A 162 17.72 7.38 12.20
N LEU A 163 17.31 6.11 12.15
CA LEU A 163 18.26 4.99 12.10
C LEU A 163 19.21 5.10 10.90
N ALA A 164 18.69 5.40 9.71
CA ALA A 164 19.53 5.60 8.53
C ALA A 164 20.53 6.76 8.68
N ALA A 165 20.14 7.86 9.34
CA ALA A 165 21.05 8.98 9.59
C ALA A 165 22.13 8.64 10.64
N ASP A 166 21.85 7.75 11.58
CA ASP A 166 22.82 7.30 12.60
C ASP A 166 23.85 6.31 11.99
N ASP A 167 23.46 5.52 10.97
CA ASP A 167 24.35 4.57 10.27
C ASP A 167 25.34 5.28 9.32
N ASP A 168 25.07 6.51 8.89
CA ASP A 168 25.91 7.32 8.00
C ASP A 168 26.97 8.15 8.76
N ASN A 169 27.01 8.11 10.10
CA ASN A 169 27.98 8.79 10.96
C ASN A 169 28.97 7.81 11.60
#